data_b427be2145cef558a59bc1fd63ee42c6
#
_entry.id   b427be2145cef558a59bc1fd63ee42c6
#
_cell.length_a   1.000
_cell.length_b   1.000
_cell.length_c   1.000
_cell.angle_alpha   90.00
_cell.angle_beta   90.00
_cell.angle_gamma   90.00
#
_symmetry.space_group_name_H-M   'P 1'
#
loop_
_entity.id
_entity.type
_entity.pdbx_description
1 polymer ?
#
loop_
_entity_poly.entity_id
_entity_poly.type
_entity_poly.pdbx_seq_one_letter_code
_entity_poly.pdbx_strand_id
1 'polypeptide(L)'
;MSVEIHLIDSPSLGKLSDGVSAFWADLGAQKNDDRVLMMTFSEFGRRVEQNASGGTDHGAAAPMMFFGKSIKQGVVGKHPSLKDLDQGDLKFGIDFRNVFASVLENWLETPSAAILGKGFAPVSLLKV
;
A
#
# COMPACT_ATOMS: atom_id res chain seq x y z
N MET A 1 20.82 7.22 8.82
CA MET A 1 20.71 8.00 7.58
C MET A 1 19.23 8.09 7.26
N SER A 2 18.58 9.16 7.73
CA SER A 2 17.16 9.40 7.50
C SER A 2 16.98 9.91 6.09
N VAL A 3 16.23 9.17 5.27
CA VAL A 3 15.79 9.65 3.96
C VAL A 3 14.64 10.61 4.22
N GLU A 4 14.89 11.91 4.18
CA GLU A 4 13.83 12.91 4.10
C GLU A 4 13.18 12.80 2.72
N ILE A 5 12.03 12.16 2.66
CA ILE A 5 11.16 12.24 1.50
C ILE A 5 10.52 13.63 1.54
N HIS A 6 11.00 14.54 0.74
CA HIS A 6 10.33 15.80 0.47
C HIS A 6 9.04 15.48 -0.30
N LEU A 7 7.96 15.30 0.45
CA LEU A 7 6.63 15.12 -0.11
C LEU A 7 6.14 16.48 -0.60
N ILE A 8 6.12 16.65 -1.90
CA ILE A 8 5.62 17.86 -2.59
C ILE A 8 4.13 18.11 -2.28
N ASP A 9 3.43 17.13 -1.69
CA ASP A 9 2.01 17.24 -1.32
C ASP A 9 1.77 16.96 0.17
N SER A 10 2.51 17.64 1.03
CA SER A 10 2.37 17.49 2.48
C SER A 10 0.95 17.73 3.03
N PRO A 11 0.10 18.65 2.48
CA PRO A 11 -1.25 18.85 2.98
C PRO A 11 -2.19 17.67 2.78
N SER A 12 -2.09 16.95 1.65
CA SER A 12 -2.94 15.80 1.36
C SER A 12 -2.60 14.61 2.24
N LEU A 13 -1.31 14.35 2.46
CA LEU A 13 -0.87 13.30 3.37
C LEU A 13 -1.17 13.64 4.83
N GLY A 14 -1.10 14.92 5.20
CA GLY A 14 -1.55 15.39 6.51
C GLY A 14 -3.03 15.07 6.75
N LYS A 15 -3.90 15.43 5.82
CA LYS A 15 -5.33 15.10 5.89
C LYS A 15 -5.61 13.61 5.97
N LEU A 16 -4.88 12.80 5.18
CA LEU A 16 -4.98 11.34 5.27
C LEU A 16 -4.57 10.84 6.66
N SER A 17 -3.44 11.30 7.17
CA SER A 17 -2.94 10.94 8.50
C SER A 17 -3.92 11.29 9.61
N ASP A 18 -4.48 12.51 9.57
CA ASP A 18 -5.47 12.98 10.55
C ASP A 18 -6.75 12.13 10.50
N GLY A 19 -7.24 11.83 9.30
CA GLY A 19 -8.41 10.98 9.10
C GLY A 19 -8.20 9.54 9.60
N VAL A 20 -7.07 8.93 9.27
CA VAL A 20 -6.72 7.60 9.75
C VAL A 20 -6.55 7.59 11.27
N SER A 21 -5.90 8.59 11.84
CA SER A 21 -5.70 8.71 13.28
C SER A 21 -7.01 8.86 14.04
N ALA A 22 -7.91 9.70 13.56
CA ALA A 22 -9.23 9.91 14.16
C ALA A 22 -10.07 8.63 14.11
N PHE A 23 -10.09 7.94 12.97
CA PHE A 23 -10.78 6.66 12.81
C PHE A 23 -10.23 5.60 13.77
N TRP A 24 -8.91 5.50 13.90
CA TRP A 24 -8.28 4.53 14.79
C TRP A 24 -8.52 4.83 16.27
N ALA A 25 -8.56 6.11 16.66
CA ALA A 25 -8.92 6.53 18.01
C ALA A 25 -10.37 6.12 18.37
N ASP A 26 -11.30 6.30 17.44
CA ASP A 26 -12.69 5.90 17.62
C ASP A 26 -12.84 4.37 17.74
N LEU A 27 -12.18 3.60 16.87
CA LEU A 27 -12.15 2.14 16.97
C LEU A 27 -11.57 1.66 18.31
N GLY A 28 -10.51 2.30 18.80
CA GLY A 28 -9.91 1.99 20.09
C GLY A 28 -10.84 2.28 21.26
N ALA A 29 -11.55 3.40 21.22
CA ALA A 29 -12.57 3.73 22.25
C ALA A 29 -13.71 2.72 22.29
N GLN A 30 -14.08 2.16 21.13
CA GLN A 30 -15.09 1.12 21.01
C GLN A 30 -14.55 -0.30 21.20
N LYS A 31 -13.26 -0.48 21.43
CA LYS A 31 -12.56 -1.79 21.54
C LYS A 31 -12.76 -2.68 20.29
N ASN A 32 -12.77 -2.07 19.12
CA ASN A 32 -12.92 -2.72 17.82
C ASN A 32 -11.65 -2.68 16.94
N ASP A 33 -10.58 -2.08 17.42
CA ASP A 33 -9.34 -1.85 16.67
C ASP A 33 -8.52 -3.13 16.38
N ASP A 34 -8.85 -4.24 17.01
CA ASP A 34 -8.32 -5.58 16.72
C ASP A 34 -9.08 -6.30 15.59
N ARG A 35 -10.27 -5.81 15.24
CA ARG A 35 -11.17 -6.41 14.25
C ARG A 35 -11.15 -5.70 12.90
N VAL A 36 -10.33 -4.69 12.75
CA VAL A 36 -10.25 -3.87 11.54
C VAL A 36 -8.86 -3.94 10.95
N LEU A 37 -8.81 -4.21 9.66
CA LEU A 37 -7.67 -4.06 8.79
C LEU A 37 -8.02 -2.99 7.75
N MET A 38 -7.25 -1.92 7.69
CA MET A 38 -7.39 -0.89 6.67
C MET A 38 -6.24 -1.00 5.67
N MET A 39 -6.55 -0.89 4.39
CA MET A 39 -5.53 -0.80 3.33
C MET A 39 -5.89 0.31 2.35
N THR A 40 -4.87 0.93 1.77
CA THR A 40 -5.03 1.82 0.61
C THR A 40 -4.80 1.04 -0.67
N PHE A 41 -5.48 1.46 -1.73
CA PHE A 41 -5.19 1.00 -3.09
C PHE A 41 -5.44 2.12 -4.10
N SER A 42 -4.84 2.00 -5.27
CA SER A 42 -5.05 2.91 -6.39
C SER A 42 -5.08 2.10 -7.69
N GLU A 43 -5.87 2.54 -8.65
CA GLU A 43 -5.93 1.93 -9.98
C GLU A 43 -4.66 2.16 -10.81
N PHE A 44 -3.88 3.21 -10.48
CA PHE A 44 -2.62 3.54 -11.14
C PHE A 44 -1.60 4.09 -10.14
N GLY A 45 -0.33 4.02 -10.51
CA GLY A 45 0.76 4.73 -9.86
C GLY A 45 1.12 6.02 -10.60
N ARG A 46 2.34 6.48 -10.43
CA ARG A 46 2.84 7.68 -11.10
C ARG A 46 4.17 7.40 -11.80
N ARG A 47 4.37 8.04 -12.97
CA ARG A 47 5.64 8.06 -13.67
C ARG A 47 6.66 8.89 -12.93
N VAL A 48 7.94 8.63 -13.21
CA VAL A 48 9.06 9.38 -12.61
C VAL A 48 9.19 10.77 -13.24
N GLU A 49 8.91 10.88 -14.52
CA GLU A 49 9.09 12.11 -15.28
C GLU A 49 7.97 13.11 -14.99
N GLN A 50 8.35 14.37 -14.82
CA GLN A 50 7.40 15.47 -14.68
C GLN A 50 6.76 15.79 -16.04
N ASN A 51 5.44 15.95 -16.03
CA ASN A 51 4.70 16.34 -17.23
C ASN A 51 4.60 17.86 -17.40
N ALA A 52 4.03 18.31 -18.52
CA ALA A 52 3.90 19.73 -18.85
C ALA A 52 3.03 20.53 -17.84
N SER A 53 2.20 19.85 -17.04
CA SER A 53 1.35 20.48 -16.02
C SER A 53 2.03 20.59 -14.64
N GLY A 54 3.30 20.23 -14.52
CA GLY A 54 4.04 20.24 -13.25
C GLY A 54 3.75 19.05 -12.33
N GLY A 55 2.98 18.08 -12.80
CA GLY A 55 2.72 16.80 -12.12
C GLY A 55 3.43 15.64 -12.79
N THR A 56 2.90 14.44 -12.66
CA THR A 56 3.38 13.24 -13.34
C THR A 56 2.21 12.51 -14.01
N ASP A 57 2.49 11.80 -15.10
CA ASP A 57 1.49 10.96 -15.74
C ASP A 57 1.19 9.70 -14.91
N HIS A 58 0.08 9.03 -15.24
CA HIS A 58 -0.26 7.74 -14.66
C HIS A 58 0.84 6.72 -14.98
N GLY A 59 1.11 5.82 -14.03
CA GLY A 59 2.14 4.80 -14.14
C GLY A 59 1.70 3.48 -13.52
N ALA A 60 2.54 2.45 -13.66
CA ALA A 60 2.20 1.07 -13.31
C ALA A 60 2.37 0.71 -11.82
N ALA A 61 3.20 1.44 -11.08
CA ALA A 61 3.54 1.09 -9.70
C ALA A 61 3.11 2.17 -8.71
N ALA A 62 2.55 1.73 -7.59
CA ALA A 62 2.13 2.59 -6.47
C ALA A 62 2.44 1.93 -5.13
N PRO A 63 2.66 2.72 -4.06
CA PRO A 63 2.71 2.17 -2.71
C PRO A 63 1.31 1.79 -2.25
N MET A 64 1.22 0.73 -1.43
CA MET A 64 0.04 0.37 -0.66
C MET A 64 0.35 0.52 0.82
N MET A 65 -0.53 1.14 1.57
CA MET A 65 -0.39 1.32 3.02
C MET A 65 -1.39 0.43 3.75
N PHE A 66 -0.93 -0.14 4.86
CA PHE A 66 -1.74 -0.99 5.72
C PHE A 66 -1.73 -0.46 7.15
N PHE A 67 -2.89 -0.48 7.79
CA PHE A 67 -3.07 -0.07 9.18
C PHE A 67 -3.87 -1.14 9.92
N GLY A 68 -3.45 -1.47 11.12
CA GLY A 68 -4.10 -2.47 11.96
C GLY A 68 -3.16 -3.08 12.98
N LYS A 69 -3.71 -3.60 14.07
CA LYS A 69 -2.92 -4.26 15.13
C LYS A 69 -2.21 -5.53 14.65
N SER A 70 -2.81 -6.23 13.70
CA SER A 70 -2.30 -7.47 13.15
C SER A 70 -1.22 -7.27 12.08
N ILE A 71 -0.93 -6.04 11.68
CA ILE A 71 0.07 -5.73 10.65
C ILE A 71 1.47 -5.81 11.22
N LYS A 72 2.39 -6.43 10.48
CA LYS A 72 3.83 -6.31 10.73
C LYS A 72 4.28 -4.89 10.37
N GLN A 73 4.96 -4.25 11.31
CA GLN A 73 5.50 -2.91 11.08
C GLN A 73 6.66 -2.94 10.09
N GLY A 74 6.78 -1.91 9.28
CA GLY A 74 7.89 -1.69 8.37
C GLY A 74 7.47 -1.67 6.90
N VAL A 75 8.45 -1.78 6.03
CA VAL A 75 8.28 -1.78 4.57
C VAL A 75 8.45 -3.20 4.05
N VAL A 76 7.49 -3.66 3.26
CA VAL A 76 7.55 -4.96 2.58
C VAL A 76 7.89 -4.73 1.10
N GLY A 77 8.87 -5.49 0.60
CA GLY A 77 9.40 -5.33 -0.75
C GLY A 77 10.64 -4.45 -0.81
N LYS A 78 11.05 -4.15 -2.02
CA LYS A 78 12.21 -3.29 -2.31
C LYS A 78 11.74 -1.97 -2.87
N HIS A 79 12.45 -0.90 -2.55
CA HIS A 79 12.22 0.38 -3.19
C HIS A 79 12.43 0.25 -4.71
N PRO A 80 11.48 0.71 -5.55
CA PRO A 80 11.64 0.64 -6.99
C PRO A 80 12.80 1.54 -7.45
N SER A 81 13.49 1.10 -8.49
CA SER A 81 14.55 1.90 -9.11
C SER A 81 13.95 3.08 -9.87
N LEU A 82 14.45 4.27 -9.63
CA LEU A 82 14.10 5.47 -10.42
C LEU A 82 14.86 5.55 -11.77
N LYS A 83 15.77 4.62 -12.02
CA LYS A 83 16.59 4.57 -13.24
C LYS A 83 16.27 3.36 -14.12
N ASP A 84 15.89 2.23 -13.51
CA ASP A 84 15.51 1.00 -14.22
C ASP A 84 13.99 1.00 -14.41
N LEU A 85 13.55 1.64 -15.49
CA LEU A 85 12.15 1.87 -15.83
C LEU A 85 11.70 0.93 -16.96
N ASP A 86 10.40 0.70 -17.04
CA ASP A 86 9.74 0.04 -18.18
C ASP A 86 8.97 1.10 -18.97
N GLN A 87 9.51 1.51 -20.13
CA GLN A 87 8.93 2.55 -21.00
C GLN A 87 8.57 3.86 -20.25
N GLY A 88 9.37 4.22 -19.24
CA GLY A 88 9.16 5.39 -18.38
C GLY A 88 8.35 5.12 -17.11
N ASP A 89 7.80 3.93 -16.95
CA ASP A 89 7.09 3.50 -15.75
C ASP A 89 8.02 2.89 -14.70
N LEU A 90 7.68 3.10 -13.43
CA LEU A 90 8.28 2.34 -12.34
C LEU A 90 7.88 0.86 -12.46
N LYS A 91 8.87 -0.02 -12.32
CA LYS A 91 8.61 -1.46 -12.20
C LYS A 91 8.09 -1.77 -10.80
N PHE A 92 6.94 -2.44 -10.71
CA PHE A 92 6.45 -2.93 -9.42
C PHE A 92 7.27 -4.14 -8.96
N GLY A 93 7.55 -4.22 -7.66
CA GLY A 93 8.30 -5.32 -7.07
C GLY A 93 7.43 -6.46 -6.53
N ILE A 94 6.16 -6.16 -6.25
CA ILE A 94 5.16 -7.10 -5.74
C ILE A 94 3.88 -6.89 -6.55
N ASP A 95 3.33 -7.97 -7.09
CA ASP A 95 2.03 -7.94 -7.74
C ASP A 95 0.94 -7.68 -6.68
N PHE A 96 0.04 -6.73 -6.93
CA PHE A 96 -1.02 -6.37 -5.99
C PHE A 96 -1.91 -7.57 -5.63
N ARG A 97 -2.03 -8.55 -6.51
CA ARG A 97 -2.81 -9.79 -6.25
C ARG A 97 -2.16 -10.67 -5.17
N ASN A 98 -0.83 -10.66 -5.06
CA ASN A 98 -0.14 -11.31 -3.94
C ASN A 98 -0.46 -10.62 -2.60
N VAL A 99 -0.60 -9.29 -2.63
CA VAL A 99 -1.00 -8.51 -1.46
C VAL A 99 -2.45 -8.82 -1.08
N PHE A 100 -3.35 -8.86 -2.06
CA PHE A 100 -4.75 -9.25 -1.83
C PHE A 100 -4.88 -10.71 -1.36
N ALA A 101 -4.04 -11.61 -1.87
CA ALA A 101 -3.99 -12.98 -1.37
C ALA A 101 -3.65 -13.03 0.13
N SER A 102 -2.76 -12.17 0.61
CA SER A 102 -2.45 -12.07 2.05
C SER A 102 -3.65 -11.64 2.88
N VAL A 103 -4.43 -10.69 2.40
CA VAL A 103 -5.66 -10.25 3.09
C VAL A 103 -6.71 -11.36 3.09
N LEU A 104 -6.93 -11.99 1.94
CA LEU A 104 -7.91 -13.06 1.81
C LEU A 104 -7.57 -14.27 2.69
N GLU A 105 -6.34 -14.76 2.62
CA GLU A 105 -5.95 -15.99 3.29
C GLU A 105 -5.62 -15.78 4.77
N ASN A 106 -4.88 -14.70 5.11
CA ASN A 106 -4.36 -14.52 6.46
C ASN A 106 -5.23 -13.64 7.36
N TRP A 107 -6.15 -12.86 6.79
CA TRP A 107 -7.08 -12.03 7.54
C TRP A 107 -8.52 -12.51 7.46
N LEU A 108 -8.99 -12.84 6.26
CA LEU A 108 -10.37 -13.29 6.01
C LEU A 108 -10.52 -14.82 6.02
N GLU A 109 -9.43 -15.56 6.20
CA GLU A 109 -9.39 -17.03 6.21
C GLU A 109 -10.11 -17.66 4.99
N THR A 110 -9.98 -17.01 3.84
CA THR A 110 -10.68 -17.37 2.61
C THR A 110 -9.67 -17.74 1.53
N PRO A 111 -9.84 -18.87 0.82
CA PRO A 111 -8.95 -19.28 -0.26
C PRO A 111 -8.87 -18.22 -1.38
N SER A 112 -7.71 -17.62 -1.58
CA SER A 112 -7.50 -16.54 -2.55
C SER A 112 -7.66 -17.02 -4.00
N ALA A 113 -7.30 -18.27 -4.29
CA ALA A 113 -7.33 -18.83 -5.64
C ALA A 113 -8.73 -18.86 -6.27
N ALA A 114 -9.78 -18.93 -5.46
CA ALA A 114 -11.17 -18.89 -5.93
C ALA A 114 -11.58 -17.49 -6.43
N ILE A 115 -10.91 -16.44 -5.94
CA ILE A 115 -11.22 -15.04 -6.21
C ILE A 115 -10.22 -14.45 -7.22
N LEU A 116 -8.93 -14.66 -6.98
CA LEU A 116 -7.84 -14.04 -7.76
C LEU A 116 -7.32 -14.92 -8.89
N GLY A 117 -7.72 -16.19 -8.93
CA GLY A 117 -7.09 -17.20 -9.78
C GLY A 117 -5.84 -17.81 -9.13
N LYS A 118 -5.23 -18.77 -9.83
CA LYS A 118 -4.05 -19.49 -9.34
C LYS A 118 -2.76 -18.69 -9.55
N GLY A 119 -1.76 -18.92 -8.69
CA GLY A 119 -0.40 -18.41 -8.87
C GLY A 119 -0.07 -17.16 -8.04
N PHE A 120 -0.98 -16.64 -7.24
CA PHE A 120 -0.76 -15.49 -6.37
C PHE A 120 -0.56 -15.94 -4.92
N ALA A 121 0.70 -16.10 -4.52
CA ALA A 121 1.03 -16.48 -3.15
C ALA A 121 0.96 -15.27 -2.21
N PRO A 122 0.46 -15.43 -0.97
CA PRO A 122 0.47 -14.38 0.04
C PRO A 122 1.88 -13.86 0.33
N VAL A 123 1.99 -12.56 0.58
CA VAL A 123 3.20 -11.92 1.11
C VAL A 123 3.07 -11.78 2.64
N SER A 124 4.19 -11.74 3.34
CA SER A 124 4.22 -11.73 4.81
C SER A 124 3.89 -10.33 5.34
N LEU A 125 2.60 -9.98 5.38
CA LEU A 125 2.09 -8.68 5.87
C LEU A 125 1.60 -8.75 7.31
N LEU A 126 1.03 -9.90 7.72
CA LEU A 126 0.35 -10.05 8.99
C LEU A 126 1.21 -10.77 10.02
N LYS A 127 0.97 -10.46 11.29
CA LYS A 127 1.48 -11.21 12.43
C LYS A 127 0.63 -12.47 12.55
N VAL A 128 1.13 -13.59 12.13
CA VAL A 128 0.54 -14.92 12.29
C VAL A 128 1.30 -15.66 13.36
#